data_7cfcf97b4830783fa2150fa220cb5e33
#
_entry.id   7cfcf97b4830783fa2150fa220cb5e33
#
_cell.length_a   1.000
_cell.length_b   1.000
_cell.length_c   1.000
_cell.angle_alpha   90.00
_cell.angle_beta   90.00
_cell.angle_gamma   90.00
#
_symmetry.space_group_name_H-M   'P 1'
#
loop_
_entity.id
_entity.type
_entity.pdbx_description
1 polymer ?
#
loop_
_entity_poly.entity_id
_entity_poly.type
_entity_poly.pdbx_seq_one_letter_code
_entity_poly.pdbx_strand_id
1 'polypeptide(L)'
;MPVRRGSTDVDIVAATAASIVFVASALAFGRRTGPREVRWFAIVNEWPDTRLVRLPQQLGTPWMLPLTGAALWASGRRREGVATAAALPVSKDIEVAVKKLLQRPRPLYETPTILRDDAPLEGPSFPSGHAAIATATAYMIAREVPAAAAPLAALTIVASLVRVHQGAHWLSDAVGGGALGIAVAAAARTIALRIPIKA
;
A
#
# COMPACT_ATOMS: atom_id res chain seq x y z
N MET A 1 26.76 14.29 2.08
CA MET A 1 27.08 13.06 2.81
C MET A 1 27.07 11.90 1.83
N PRO A 2 28.05 10.98 1.83
CA PRO A 2 28.01 9.80 0.99
C PRO A 2 26.84 8.89 1.44
N VAL A 3 26.06 8.44 0.44
CA VAL A 3 24.97 7.47 0.67
C VAL A 3 25.59 6.21 1.26
N ARG A 4 25.11 5.77 2.45
CA ARG A 4 25.58 4.51 3.04
C ARG A 4 25.20 3.35 2.13
N ARG A 5 26.16 2.64 1.56
CA ARG A 5 25.93 1.48 0.67
C ARG A 5 24.92 0.48 1.25
N GLY A 6 24.99 0.18 2.53
CA GLY A 6 24.04 -0.72 3.21
C GLY A 6 22.58 -0.23 3.23
N SER A 7 22.30 1.06 2.99
CA SER A 7 20.92 1.56 2.92
C SER A 7 20.25 1.16 1.60
N THR A 8 20.96 1.22 0.48
CA THR A 8 20.41 0.82 -0.83
C THR A 8 20.26 -0.69 -0.95
N ASP A 9 21.10 -1.48 -0.31
CA ASP A 9 21.01 -2.95 -0.34
C ASP A 9 19.72 -3.43 0.35
N VAL A 10 19.38 -2.83 1.50
CA VAL A 10 18.11 -3.11 2.19
C VAL A 10 16.90 -2.75 1.31
N ASP A 11 16.94 -1.61 0.62
CA ASP A 11 15.86 -1.20 -0.26
C ASP A 11 15.72 -2.13 -1.48
N ILE A 12 16.84 -2.64 -2.04
CA ILE A 12 16.80 -3.63 -3.14
C ILE A 12 16.17 -4.94 -2.66
N VAL A 13 16.59 -5.44 -1.50
CA VAL A 13 16.02 -6.67 -0.93
C VAL A 13 14.53 -6.49 -0.66
N ALA A 14 14.14 -5.36 -0.07
CA ALA A 14 12.74 -5.05 0.20
C ALA A 14 11.90 -4.97 -1.10
N ALA A 15 12.41 -4.27 -2.13
CA ALA A 15 11.75 -4.16 -3.42
C ALA A 15 11.57 -5.54 -4.07
N THR A 16 12.62 -6.36 -4.07
CA THR A 16 12.57 -7.70 -4.66
C THR A 16 11.60 -8.62 -3.93
N ALA A 17 11.72 -8.71 -2.60
CA ALA A 17 10.84 -9.56 -1.80
C ALA A 17 9.36 -9.12 -1.92
N ALA A 18 9.09 -7.83 -1.85
CA ALA A 18 7.74 -7.30 -1.99
C ALA A 18 7.18 -7.52 -3.41
N SER A 19 8.00 -7.41 -4.46
CA SER A 19 7.58 -7.72 -5.83
C SER A 19 7.21 -9.21 -5.98
N ILE A 20 7.96 -10.11 -5.37
CA ILE A 20 7.63 -11.55 -5.35
C ILE A 20 6.29 -11.78 -4.66
N VAL A 21 6.07 -11.18 -3.48
CA VAL A 21 4.80 -11.29 -2.74
C VAL A 21 3.65 -10.71 -3.56
N PHE A 22 3.85 -9.58 -4.22
CA PHE A 22 2.83 -8.96 -5.07
C PHE A 22 2.43 -9.87 -6.24
N VAL A 23 3.42 -10.39 -6.98
CA VAL A 23 3.17 -11.30 -8.12
C VAL A 23 2.52 -12.59 -7.64
N ALA A 24 3.02 -13.20 -6.56
CA ALA A 24 2.42 -14.40 -5.99
C ALA A 24 0.96 -14.17 -5.57
N SER A 25 0.67 -13.03 -4.92
CA SER A 25 -0.70 -12.65 -4.55
C SER A 25 -1.59 -12.45 -5.78
N ALA A 26 -1.08 -11.81 -6.83
CA ALA A 26 -1.80 -11.59 -8.08
C ALA A 26 -2.13 -12.92 -8.78
N LEU A 27 -1.20 -13.84 -8.82
CA LEU A 27 -1.40 -15.17 -9.42
C LEU A 27 -2.36 -16.03 -8.59
N ALA A 28 -2.24 -16.01 -7.28
CA ALA A 28 -3.05 -16.85 -6.38
C ALA A 28 -4.49 -16.34 -6.22
N PHE A 29 -4.67 -15.03 -6.10
CA PHE A 29 -5.93 -14.42 -5.67
C PHE A 29 -6.49 -13.37 -6.64
N GLY A 30 -5.71 -12.92 -7.61
CA GLY A 30 -6.05 -11.76 -8.44
C GLY A 30 -7.31 -11.90 -9.30
N ARG A 31 -7.84 -13.11 -9.48
CA ARG A 31 -9.06 -13.36 -10.29
C ARG A 31 -10.14 -14.12 -9.56
N ARG A 32 -9.84 -14.79 -8.47
CA ARG A 32 -10.76 -15.72 -7.80
C ARG A 32 -10.69 -15.54 -6.29
N THR A 33 -11.84 -15.73 -5.66
CA THR A 33 -11.99 -15.71 -4.21
C THR A 33 -12.25 -17.13 -3.71
N GLY A 34 -11.46 -17.58 -2.75
CA GLY A 34 -11.64 -18.91 -2.15
C GLY A 34 -12.60 -18.88 -0.94
N PRO A 35 -13.20 -20.02 -0.56
CA PRO A 35 -14.14 -20.09 0.57
C PRO A 35 -13.55 -19.62 1.91
N ARG A 36 -12.24 -19.80 2.12
CA ARG A 36 -11.56 -19.33 3.33
C ARG A 36 -11.51 -17.81 3.37
N GLU A 37 -11.27 -17.16 2.25
CA GLU A 37 -11.20 -15.71 2.16
C GLU A 37 -12.58 -15.08 2.37
N VAL A 38 -13.64 -15.68 1.79
CA VAL A 38 -15.03 -15.25 2.04
C VAL A 38 -15.35 -15.30 3.53
N ARG A 39 -14.95 -16.37 4.22
CA ARG A 39 -15.17 -16.50 5.67
C ARG A 39 -14.43 -15.42 6.47
N TRP A 40 -13.16 -15.18 6.18
CA TRP A 40 -12.38 -14.13 6.85
C TRP A 40 -12.93 -12.73 6.56
N PHE A 41 -13.36 -12.51 5.31
CA PHE A 41 -14.01 -11.25 4.93
C PHE A 41 -15.26 -11.03 5.77
N ALA A 42 -16.16 -12.03 5.88
CA ALA A 42 -17.40 -11.91 6.65
C ALA A 42 -17.11 -11.53 8.11
N ILE A 43 -16.17 -12.22 8.75
CA ILE A 43 -15.78 -11.92 10.13
C ILE A 43 -15.37 -10.44 10.29
N VAL A 44 -14.53 -9.92 9.39
CA VAL A 44 -14.05 -8.53 9.48
C VAL A 44 -15.13 -7.53 9.09
N ASN A 45 -15.94 -7.85 8.08
CA ASN A 45 -17.02 -6.98 7.59
C ASN A 45 -18.15 -6.82 8.62
N GLU A 46 -18.38 -7.83 9.49
CA GLU A 46 -19.38 -7.79 10.55
C GLU A 46 -18.93 -7.05 11.83
N TRP A 47 -17.66 -6.62 11.93
CA TRP A 47 -17.21 -5.85 13.08
C TRP A 47 -18.06 -4.59 13.30
N PRO A 48 -18.28 -4.18 14.56
CA PRO A 48 -19.02 -2.95 14.86
C PRO A 48 -18.39 -1.73 14.18
N ASP A 49 -19.21 -0.87 13.59
CA ASP A 49 -18.74 0.38 13.00
C ASP A 49 -18.47 1.41 14.09
N THR A 50 -17.23 1.86 14.19
CA THR A 50 -16.82 2.96 15.05
C THR A 50 -16.10 4.01 14.24
N ARG A 51 -16.41 5.29 14.47
CA ARG A 51 -15.75 6.40 13.75
C ARG A 51 -14.23 6.41 13.94
N LEU A 52 -13.73 5.91 15.06
CA LEU A 52 -12.29 5.85 15.35
C LEU A 52 -11.55 4.90 14.42
N VAL A 53 -12.19 3.85 13.91
CA VAL A 53 -11.60 2.91 12.95
C VAL A 53 -11.25 3.61 11.64
N ARG A 54 -11.88 4.73 11.33
CA ARG A 54 -11.66 5.49 10.08
C ARG A 54 -10.40 6.35 10.08
N LEU A 55 -9.84 6.69 11.25
CA LEU A 55 -8.63 7.51 11.32
C LEU A 55 -7.39 6.85 10.68
N PRO A 56 -7.09 5.57 10.95
CA PRO A 56 -5.96 4.89 10.34
C PRO A 56 -5.99 4.84 8.81
N GLN A 57 -7.18 4.77 8.20
CA GLN A 57 -7.29 4.71 6.74
C GLN A 57 -6.75 5.95 6.04
N GLN A 58 -6.67 7.10 6.75
CA GLN A 58 -6.11 8.34 6.19
C GLN A 58 -4.67 8.14 5.70
N LEU A 59 -3.92 7.21 6.31
CA LEU A 59 -2.58 6.85 5.85
C LEU A 59 -2.56 6.33 4.41
N GLY A 60 -3.66 5.75 3.93
CA GLY A 60 -3.83 5.23 2.57
C GLY A 60 -4.42 6.23 1.57
N THR A 61 -4.64 7.49 1.95
CA THR A 61 -5.16 8.50 1.04
C THR A 61 -4.09 9.00 0.07
N PRO A 62 -4.45 9.40 -1.17
CA PRO A 62 -3.50 9.85 -2.17
C PRO A 62 -2.60 11.01 -1.73
N TRP A 63 -3.06 11.84 -0.79
CA TRP A 63 -2.30 12.99 -0.30
C TRP A 63 -1.13 12.63 0.62
N MET A 64 -1.12 11.45 1.19
CA MET A 64 -0.09 11.06 2.17
C MET A 64 1.30 10.96 1.56
N LEU A 65 1.44 10.43 0.34
CA LEU A 65 2.76 10.34 -0.32
C LEU A 65 3.31 11.72 -0.71
N PRO A 66 2.57 12.62 -1.39
CA PRO A 66 3.04 13.99 -1.64
C PRO A 66 3.37 14.76 -0.37
N LEU A 67 2.52 14.67 0.66
CA LEU A 67 2.73 15.35 1.93
C LEU A 67 4.00 14.86 2.64
N THR A 68 4.19 13.54 2.71
CA THR A 68 5.40 12.93 3.26
C THR A 68 6.62 13.32 2.44
N GLY A 69 6.51 13.32 1.11
CA GLY A 69 7.55 13.77 0.22
C GLY A 69 7.96 15.22 0.46
N ALA A 70 6.99 16.11 0.62
CA ALA A 70 7.23 17.53 0.94
C ALA A 70 7.91 17.69 2.31
N ALA A 71 7.48 16.94 3.33
CA ALA A 71 8.10 16.97 4.65
C ALA A 71 9.56 16.49 4.62
N LEU A 72 9.85 15.42 3.89
CA LEU A 72 11.22 14.94 3.70
C LEU A 72 12.08 15.96 2.93
N TRP A 73 11.54 16.56 1.89
CA TRP A 73 12.22 17.63 1.15
C TRP A 73 12.55 18.83 2.06
N ALA A 74 11.59 19.29 2.83
CA ALA A 74 11.77 20.42 3.76
C ALA A 74 12.78 20.11 4.88
N SER A 75 12.91 18.83 5.27
CA SER A 75 13.92 18.37 6.23
C SER A 75 15.32 18.18 5.63
N GLY A 76 15.55 18.57 4.36
CA GLY A 76 16.81 18.45 3.66
C GLY A 76 17.05 17.11 2.94
N ARG A 77 16.13 16.16 3.08
CA ARG A 77 16.17 14.82 2.42
C ARG A 77 15.51 14.90 1.04
N ARG A 78 16.09 15.72 0.16
CA ARG A 78 15.48 16.08 -1.13
C ARG A 78 15.24 14.88 -2.04
N ARG A 79 16.21 13.94 -2.10
CA ARG A 79 16.10 12.72 -2.95
C ARG A 79 14.99 11.81 -2.48
N GLU A 80 14.94 11.57 -1.19
CA GLU A 80 13.91 10.76 -0.55
C GLU A 80 12.53 11.41 -0.69
N GLY A 81 12.47 12.73 -0.59
CA GLY A 81 11.25 13.51 -0.81
C GLY A 81 10.69 13.34 -2.22
N VAL A 82 11.55 13.48 -3.24
CA VAL A 82 11.16 13.25 -4.64
C VAL A 82 10.75 11.80 -4.87
N ALA A 83 11.51 10.83 -4.36
CA ALA A 83 11.18 9.41 -4.47
C ALA A 83 9.82 9.09 -3.86
N THR A 84 9.52 9.68 -2.70
CA THR A 84 8.25 9.50 -2.00
C THR A 84 7.08 10.06 -2.82
N ALA A 85 7.20 11.26 -3.34
CA ALA A 85 6.17 11.86 -4.18
C ALA A 85 5.96 11.07 -5.49
N ALA A 86 7.04 10.62 -6.13
CA ALA A 86 7.00 9.83 -7.36
C ALA A 86 6.39 8.43 -7.15
N ALA A 87 6.42 7.89 -5.95
CA ALA A 87 5.82 6.60 -5.66
C ALA A 87 4.29 6.58 -5.87
N LEU A 88 3.60 7.73 -5.74
CA LEU A 88 2.15 7.82 -5.95
C LEU A 88 1.76 7.51 -7.41
N PRO A 89 2.18 8.27 -8.43
CA PRO A 89 1.79 7.98 -9.80
C PRO A 89 2.22 6.58 -10.24
N VAL A 90 3.42 6.14 -9.89
CA VAL A 90 3.89 4.79 -10.25
C VAL A 90 3.00 3.71 -9.64
N SER A 91 2.65 3.81 -8.36
CA SER A 91 1.74 2.87 -7.71
C SER A 91 0.37 2.87 -8.37
N LYS A 92 -0.15 4.05 -8.73
CA LYS A 92 -1.45 4.20 -9.39
C LYS A 92 -1.48 3.61 -10.79
N ASP A 93 -0.46 3.83 -11.58
CA ASP A 93 -0.37 3.28 -12.94
C ASP A 93 -0.33 1.75 -12.91
N ILE A 94 0.48 1.16 -12.00
CA ILE A 94 0.54 -0.30 -11.81
C ILE A 94 -0.83 -0.82 -11.29
N GLU A 95 -1.43 -0.16 -10.30
CA GLU A 95 -2.74 -0.53 -9.75
C GLU A 95 -3.78 -0.59 -10.89
N VAL A 96 -3.87 0.46 -11.71
CA VAL A 96 -4.84 0.55 -12.82
C VAL A 96 -4.57 -0.53 -13.87
N ALA A 97 -3.31 -0.75 -14.24
CA ALA A 97 -2.95 -1.78 -15.21
C ALA A 97 -3.32 -3.18 -14.72
N VAL A 98 -3.02 -3.49 -13.47
CA VAL A 98 -3.33 -4.79 -12.85
C VAL A 98 -4.84 -4.98 -12.69
N LYS A 99 -5.58 -3.96 -12.29
CA LYS A 99 -7.04 -3.97 -12.21
C LYS A 99 -7.68 -4.28 -13.58
N LYS A 100 -7.19 -3.65 -14.63
CA LYS A 100 -7.65 -3.91 -16.02
C LYS A 100 -7.34 -5.34 -16.46
N LEU A 101 -6.20 -5.90 -16.06
CA LEU A 101 -5.77 -7.24 -16.45
C LEU A 101 -6.52 -8.35 -15.70
N LEU A 102 -6.73 -8.19 -14.38
CA LEU A 102 -7.24 -9.26 -13.53
C LEU A 102 -8.76 -9.23 -13.38
N GLN A 103 -9.39 -8.04 -13.41
CA GLN A 103 -10.84 -7.84 -13.32
C GLN A 103 -11.49 -8.57 -12.13
N ARG A 104 -10.80 -8.61 -10.97
CA ARG A 104 -11.30 -9.30 -9.80
C ARG A 104 -12.56 -8.63 -9.26
N PRO A 105 -13.67 -9.36 -9.05
CA PRO A 105 -14.89 -8.78 -8.48
C PRO A 105 -14.68 -8.35 -7.03
N ARG A 106 -15.42 -7.30 -6.61
CA ARG A 106 -15.46 -6.87 -5.21
C ARG A 106 -16.33 -7.80 -4.37
N PRO A 107 -16.16 -7.78 -3.02
CA PRO A 107 -16.95 -8.61 -2.12
C PRO A 107 -18.45 -8.51 -2.37
N LEU A 108 -18.99 -7.32 -2.62
CA LEU A 108 -20.42 -7.09 -2.82
C LEU A 108 -21.04 -7.89 -3.98
N TYR A 109 -20.22 -8.34 -4.94
CA TYR A 109 -20.69 -9.12 -6.08
C TYR A 109 -20.61 -10.64 -5.87
N GLU A 110 -19.95 -11.09 -4.79
CA GLU A 110 -19.72 -12.52 -4.54
C GLU A 110 -20.30 -13.01 -3.22
N THR A 111 -20.59 -12.11 -2.26
CA THR A 111 -21.09 -12.49 -0.93
C THR A 111 -21.95 -11.37 -0.30
N PRO A 112 -22.85 -11.68 0.62
CA PRO A 112 -23.52 -10.67 1.44
C PRO A 112 -22.48 -9.73 2.06
N THR A 113 -22.64 -8.43 1.82
CA THR A 113 -21.64 -7.43 2.19
C THR A 113 -22.31 -6.23 2.84
N ILE A 114 -21.84 -5.86 4.04
CA ILE A 114 -22.18 -4.61 4.68
C ILE A 114 -21.30 -3.52 4.08
N LEU A 115 -21.88 -2.71 3.22
CA LEU A 115 -21.18 -1.55 2.64
C LEU A 115 -21.20 -0.39 3.62
N ARG A 116 -20.05 0.22 3.82
CA ARG A 116 -19.89 1.44 4.64
C ARG A 116 -19.32 2.57 3.80
N ASP A 117 -19.37 3.79 4.36
CA ASP A 117 -18.92 5.00 3.70
C ASP A 117 -17.58 4.82 2.97
N ASP A 118 -17.45 5.42 1.81
CA ASP A 118 -16.28 5.39 0.93
C ASP A 118 -15.95 4.03 0.28
N ALA A 119 -16.79 3.00 0.47
CA ALA A 119 -16.61 1.77 -0.27
C ALA A 119 -16.99 1.99 -1.74
N PRO A 120 -16.07 1.78 -2.70
CA PRO A 120 -16.41 1.92 -4.11
C PRO A 120 -17.35 0.79 -4.54
N LEU A 121 -18.45 1.19 -5.21
CA LEU A 121 -19.46 0.24 -5.70
C LEU A 121 -19.02 -0.44 -6.99
N GLU A 122 -18.12 0.16 -7.76
CA GLU A 122 -17.74 -0.30 -9.08
C GLU A 122 -16.23 -0.57 -9.21
N GLY A 123 -15.88 -1.22 -10.30
CA GLY A 123 -14.51 -1.51 -10.69
C GLY A 123 -13.86 -2.67 -9.94
N PRO A 124 -12.73 -3.16 -10.44
CA PRO A 124 -12.04 -4.31 -9.87
C PRO A 124 -11.49 -4.08 -8.47
N SER A 125 -11.43 -5.16 -7.66
CA SER A 125 -10.98 -5.07 -6.28
C SER A 125 -9.45 -5.13 -6.13
N PHE A 126 -8.76 -6.00 -6.87
CA PHE A 126 -7.32 -6.27 -6.71
C PHE A 126 -6.45 -5.38 -7.62
N PRO A 127 -5.35 -4.82 -7.08
CA PRO A 127 -4.97 -4.72 -5.68
C PRO A 127 -5.64 -3.54 -4.95
N SER A 128 -5.51 -3.47 -3.61
CA SER A 128 -5.99 -2.33 -2.82
C SER A 128 -5.05 -1.13 -2.94
N GLY A 129 -5.52 -0.05 -3.58
CA GLY A 129 -4.75 1.19 -3.72
C GLY A 129 -4.49 1.89 -2.38
N HIS A 130 -5.44 1.85 -1.42
CA HIS A 130 -5.24 2.40 -0.08
C HIS A 130 -4.13 1.65 0.68
N ALA A 131 -4.11 0.31 0.61
CA ALA A 131 -3.03 -0.46 1.22
C ALA A 131 -1.67 -0.15 0.59
N ALA A 132 -1.61 0.03 -0.74
CA ALA A 132 -0.39 0.40 -1.43
C ALA A 132 0.16 1.75 -0.96
N ILE A 133 -0.69 2.77 -0.90
CA ILE A 133 -0.28 4.11 -0.44
C ILE A 133 0.13 4.08 1.03
N ALA A 134 -0.65 3.42 1.91
CA ALA A 134 -0.34 3.34 3.34
C ALA A 134 1.01 2.69 3.59
N THR A 135 1.29 1.54 2.97
CA THR A 135 2.56 0.83 3.15
C THR A 135 3.74 1.55 2.50
N ALA A 136 3.55 2.20 1.34
CA ALA A 136 4.58 3.03 0.73
C ALA A 136 4.95 4.22 1.64
N THR A 137 3.96 4.92 2.19
CA THR A 137 4.15 6.03 3.14
C THR A 137 4.89 5.55 4.38
N ALA A 138 4.41 4.46 5.00
CA ALA A 138 5.03 3.88 6.20
C ALA A 138 6.48 3.45 5.95
N TYR A 139 6.74 2.80 4.80
CA TYR A 139 8.08 2.40 4.40
C TYR A 139 9.01 3.60 4.31
N MET A 140 8.63 4.65 3.58
CA MET A 140 9.45 5.84 3.40
C MET A 140 9.77 6.52 4.73
N ILE A 141 8.78 6.68 5.63
CA ILE A 141 9.00 7.25 6.96
C ILE A 141 9.92 6.35 7.81
N ALA A 142 9.68 5.04 7.82
CA ALA A 142 10.47 4.09 8.60
C ALA A 142 11.94 4.02 8.17
N ARG A 143 12.23 4.27 6.89
CA ARG A 143 13.62 4.35 6.38
C ARG A 143 14.38 5.56 6.93
N GLU A 144 13.68 6.62 7.30
CA GLU A 144 14.25 7.85 7.85
C GLU A 144 14.16 7.89 9.39
N VAL A 145 13.16 7.24 9.96
CA VAL A 145 12.89 7.17 11.39
C VAL A 145 12.66 5.70 11.79
N PRO A 146 13.72 4.89 11.98
CA PRO A 146 13.58 3.44 12.24
C PRO A 146 12.72 3.10 13.46
N ALA A 147 12.70 3.94 14.48
CA ALA A 147 11.85 3.76 15.67
C ALA A 147 10.33 3.80 15.32
N ALA A 148 9.96 4.43 14.21
CA ALA A 148 8.57 4.48 13.74
C ALA A 148 8.15 3.22 12.97
N ALA A 149 9.06 2.30 12.64
CA ALA A 149 8.77 1.15 11.78
C ALA A 149 7.65 0.26 12.35
N ALA A 150 7.75 -0.16 13.60
CA ALA A 150 6.76 -1.04 14.21
C ALA A 150 5.38 -0.38 14.37
N PRO A 151 5.25 0.85 14.92
CA PRO A 151 3.95 1.52 15.00
C PRO A 151 3.35 1.81 13.63
N LEU A 152 4.14 2.19 12.62
CA LEU A 152 3.64 2.39 11.27
C LEU A 152 3.20 1.09 10.60
N ALA A 153 3.91 -0.02 10.81
CA ALA A 153 3.48 -1.33 10.32
C ALA A 153 2.12 -1.73 10.93
N ALA A 154 1.96 -1.57 12.23
CA ALA A 154 0.67 -1.82 12.89
C ALA A 154 -0.44 -0.93 12.32
N LEU A 155 -0.16 0.36 12.12
CA LEU A 155 -1.12 1.31 11.57
C LEU A 155 -1.53 0.97 10.13
N THR A 156 -0.59 0.50 9.29
CA THR A 156 -0.90 0.08 7.92
C THR A 156 -1.76 -1.18 7.87
N ILE A 157 -1.55 -2.12 8.80
CA ILE A 157 -2.40 -3.30 8.93
C ILE A 157 -3.82 -2.87 9.27
N VAL A 158 -3.98 -2.01 10.29
CA VAL A 158 -5.31 -1.50 10.68
C VAL A 158 -5.96 -0.73 9.53
N ALA A 159 -5.23 0.17 8.87
CA ALA A 159 -5.72 0.92 7.70
C ALA A 159 -6.22 -0.01 6.57
N SER A 160 -5.51 -1.12 6.35
CA SER A 160 -5.88 -2.12 5.35
C SER A 160 -7.13 -2.92 5.76
N LEU A 161 -7.21 -3.32 7.04
CA LEU A 161 -8.38 -4.01 7.58
C LEU A 161 -9.64 -3.13 7.57
N VAL A 162 -9.50 -1.82 7.76
CA VAL A 162 -10.62 -0.89 7.61
C VAL A 162 -11.22 -0.94 6.20
N ARG A 163 -10.42 -1.12 5.15
CA ARG A 163 -10.95 -1.25 3.78
C ARG A 163 -11.70 -2.57 3.56
N VAL A 164 -11.32 -3.63 4.27
CA VAL A 164 -12.07 -4.90 4.29
C VAL A 164 -13.36 -4.74 5.08
N HIS A 165 -13.30 -4.14 6.27
CA HIS A 165 -14.45 -3.82 7.10
C HIS A 165 -15.50 -2.97 6.39
N GLN A 166 -15.08 -2.03 5.54
CA GLN A 166 -15.96 -1.20 4.73
C GLN A 166 -16.62 -1.97 3.57
N GLY A 167 -16.23 -3.21 3.30
CA GLY A 167 -16.76 -3.99 2.17
C GLY A 167 -16.10 -3.66 0.82
N ALA A 168 -15.04 -2.85 0.82
CA ALA A 168 -14.38 -2.38 -0.38
C ALA A 168 -13.46 -3.42 -1.04
N HIS A 169 -12.80 -4.24 -0.21
CA HIS A 169 -11.72 -5.12 -0.63
C HIS A 169 -11.73 -6.47 0.10
N TRP A 170 -11.15 -7.48 -0.55
CA TRP A 170 -10.78 -8.73 0.08
C TRP A 170 -9.49 -8.58 0.89
N LEU A 171 -9.23 -9.52 1.82
CA LEU A 171 -7.98 -9.52 2.59
C LEU A 171 -6.73 -9.64 1.70
N SER A 172 -6.79 -10.49 0.68
CA SER A 172 -5.68 -10.65 -0.26
C SER A 172 -5.45 -9.43 -1.16
N ASP A 173 -6.49 -8.60 -1.42
CA ASP A 173 -6.31 -7.31 -2.10
C ASP A 173 -5.45 -6.38 -1.25
N ALA A 174 -5.64 -6.40 0.08
CA ALA A 174 -4.84 -5.62 1.01
C ALA A 174 -3.39 -6.10 1.07
N VAL A 175 -3.17 -7.42 1.09
CA VAL A 175 -1.82 -8.01 1.04
C VAL A 175 -1.11 -7.65 -0.26
N GLY A 176 -1.77 -7.85 -1.42
CA GLY A 176 -1.21 -7.47 -2.72
C GLY A 176 -0.94 -5.98 -2.82
N GLY A 177 -1.88 -5.14 -2.36
CA GLY A 177 -1.69 -3.69 -2.31
C GLY A 177 -0.51 -3.28 -1.44
N GLY A 178 -0.41 -3.84 -0.24
CA GLY A 178 0.70 -3.58 0.67
C GLY A 178 2.06 -3.95 0.08
N ALA A 179 2.15 -5.11 -0.55
CA ALA A 179 3.35 -5.54 -1.26
C ALA A 179 3.71 -4.61 -2.43
N LEU A 180 2.72 -4.19 -3.23
CA LEU A 180 2.93 -3.19 -4.29
C LEU A 180 3.50 -1.89 -3.73
N GLY A 181 2.95 -1.39 -2.63
CA GLY A 181 3.40 -0.15 -2.01
C GLY A 181 4.86 -0.22 -1.56
N ILE A 182 5.27 -1.29 -0.88
CA ILE A 182 6.66 -1.50 -0.46
C ILE A 182 7.59 -1.62 -1.69
N ALA A 183 7.19 -2.41 -2.69
CA ALA A 183 8.00 -2.62 -3.89
C ALA A 183 8.29 -1.31 -4.62
N VAL A 184 7.26 -0.50 -4.85
CA VAL A 184 7.40 0.81 -5.53
C VAL A 184 8.20 1.79 -4.70
N ALA A 185 7.92 1.92 -3.40
CA ALA A 185 8.62 2.85 -2.52
C ALA A 185 10.12 2.51 -2.42
N ALA A 186 10.45 1.25 -2.21
CA ALA A 186 11.83 0.79 -2.10
C ALA A 186 12.59 0.96 -3.43
N ALA A 187 11.96 0.65 -4.57
CA ALA A 187 12.55 0.85 -5.88
C ALA A 187 12.79 2.34 -6.17
N ALA A 188 11.78 3.19 -5.94
CA ALA A 188 11.90 4.64 -6.13
C ALA A 188 13.03 5.24 -5.29
N ARG A 189 13.12 4.82 -4.00
CA ARG A 189 14.20 5.26 -3.11
C ARG A 189 15.57 4.79 -3.60
N THR A 190 15.69 3.53 -4.01
CA THR A 190 16.93 2.98 -4.57
C THR A 190 17.41 3.78 -5.78
N ILE A 191 16.49 4.07 -6.72
CA ILE A 191 16.79 4.85 -7.92
C ILE A 191 17.23 6.26 -7.55
N ALA A 192 16.46 6.97 -6.71
CA ALA A 192 16.76 8.35 -6.33
C ALA A 192 18.11 8.50 -5.63
N LEU A 193 18.49 7.53 -4.79
CA LEU A 193 19.76 7.54 -4.08
C LEU A 193 20.98 7.25 -4.99
N ARG A 194 20.77 6.59 -6.13
CA ARG A 194 21.80 6.27 -7.11
C ARG A 194 22.04 7.37 -8.15
N ILE A 195 21.09 8.26 -8.36
CA ILE A 195 21.24 9.37 -9.33
C ILE A 195 22.25 10.38 -8.77
N PRO A 196 23.36 10.67 -9.45
CA PRO A 196 24.27 11.71 -9.03
C PRO A 196 23.60 13.08 -9.17
N ILE A 197 23.52 13.84 -8.07
CA ILE A 197 23.15 15.27 -8.18
C ILE A 197 24.43 16.01 -8.52
N LYS A 198 24.47 16.64 -9.69
CA LYS A 198 25.47 17.68 -9.93
C LYS A 198 25.19 18.82 -8.95
N ALA A 199 26.18 19.12 -8.11
CA ALA A 199 26.14 20.25 -7.20
C ALA A 199 26.09 21.56 -7.99
#